data_0dff1e6cfdb1e73fd3a1a211dffc7811
#
_entry.id   0dff1e6cfdb1e73fd3a1a211dffc7811
#
_cell.length_a   1.000
_cell.length_b   1.000
_cell.length_c   1.000
_cell.angle_alpha   90.00
_cell.angle_beta   90.00
_cell.angle_gamma   90.00
#
_symmetry.space_group_name_H-M   'P 1'
#
loop_
_entity.id
_entity.type
_entity.pdbx_description
1 polymer ?
#
loop_
_entity_poly.entity_id
_entity_poly.type
_entity_poly.pdbx_seq_one_letter_code
_entity_poly.pdbx_strand_id
1 'polypeptide(L)'
;MTAGTSSRPGVQERIFLHLSDYVDHTDKVEVPFALSQMGIANAVSIARSNVPRAISGMKEAGHLVERQAHVTGVSRKRKAYFLTDEGAKVADEIWSRISENKVRVIHSDGRSESSTLVQAIELSELPLRHVDMLRYMDDSGTIDLSGLSPELVERDLSKHIEKQLVSYLN
;
A
#
# COMPACT_ATOMS: atom_id res chain seq x y z
N MET A 1 -21.92 6.55 -21.53
CA MET A 1 -21.23 5.89 -20.45
C MET A 1 -19.97 6.62 -20.10
N THR A 2 -19.90 7.08 -18.94
CA THR A 2 -18.73 7.69 -18.43
C THR A 2 -17.62 6.65 -18.36
N ALA A 3 -16.59 6.83 -19.18
CA ALA A 3 -15.31 6.22 -18.86
C ALA A 3 -15.13 6.47 -17.36
N GLY A 4 -15.18 5.43 -16.59
CA GLY A 4 -15.16 5.57 -15.15
C GLY A 4 -14.13 6.57 -14.72
N THR A 5 -14.61 7.62 -14.09
CA THR A 5 -13.75 8.39 -13.23
C THR A 5 -13.03 7.36 -12.38
N SER A 6 -11.70 7.37 -12.43
CA SER A 6 -10.91 6.46 -11.67
C SER A 6 -11.20 6.72 -10.20
N SER A 7 -12.11 5.92 -9.65
CA SER A 7 -12.33 5.91 -8.22
C SER A 7 -11.10 5.32 -7.55
N ARG A 8 -10.88 5.72 -6.32
CA ARG A 8 -9.82 5.16 -5.49
C ARG A 8 -9.97 3.65 -5.43
N PRO A 9 -8.91 2.86 -5.66
CA PRO A 9 -8.97 1.41 -5.49
C PRO A 9 -9.41 1.03 -4.09
N GLY A 10 -10.15 -0.06 -3.98
CA GLY A 10 -10.64 -0.56 -2.71
C GLY A 10 -9.52 -1.03 -1.78
N VAL A 11 -9.87 -1.26 -0.53
CA VAL A 11 -8.92 -1.68 0.51
C VAL A 11 -8.20 -2.97 0.10
N GLN A 12 -8.95 -3.99 -0.35
CA GLN A 12 -8.36 -5.27 -0.73
C GLN A 12 -7.40 -5.11 -1.91
N GLU A 13 -7.76 -4.32 -2.91
CA GLU A 13 -6.89 -4.04 -4.06
C GLU A 13 -5.60 -3.36 -3.61
N ARG A 14 -5.69 -2.41 -2.69
CA ARG A 14 -4.51 -1.73 -2.15
C ARG A 14 -3.63 -2.66 -1.33
N ILE A 15 -4.21 -3.62 -0.63
CA ILE A 15 -3.44 -4.65 0.09
C ILE A 15 -2.68 -5.53 -0.89
N PHE A 16 -3.29 -5.96 -1.99
CA PHE A 16 -2.59 -6.70 -3.04
C PHE A 16 -1.37 -5.94 -3.54
N LEU A 17 -1.56 -4.65 -3.84
CA LEU A 17 -0.46 -3.81 -4.35
C LEU A 17 0.65 -3.63 -3.31
N HIS A 18 0.29 -3.46 -2.05
CA HIS A 18 1.26 -3.34 -0.97
C HIS A 18 2.10 -4.61 -0.83
N LEU A 19 1.45 -5.75 -0.78
CA LEU A 19 2.14 -7.03 -0.59
C LEU A 19 2.95 -7.45 -1.82
N SER A 20 2.61 -6.95 -3.00
CA SER A 20 3.32 -7.30 -4.23
C SER A 20 4.80 -6.89 -4.23
N ASP A 21 5.14 -5.88 -3.44
CA ASP A 21 6.53 -5.42 -3.31
C ASP A 21 7.39 -6.39 -2.49
N TYR A 22 6.78 -7.38 -1.84
CA TYR A 22 7.45 -8.26 -0.88
C TYR A 22 7.33 -9.73 -1.22
N VAL A 23 7.08 -10.07 -2.49
CA VAL A 23 6.90 -11.47 -2.91
C VAL A 23 8.15 -12.33 -2.65
N ASP A 24 9.32 -11.71 -2.64
CA ASP A 24 10.59 -12.40 -2.41
C ASP A 24 10.81 -12.81 -0.93
N HIS A 25 9.93 -12.39 -0.03
CA HIS A 25 10.10 -12.59 1.40
C HIS A 25 9.36 -13.81 1.95
N THR A 26 8.66 -14.55 1.10
CA THR A 26 7.80 -15.67 1.52
C THR A 26 8.54 -16.71 2.35
N ASP A 27 9.78 -17.02 1.99
CA ASP A 27 10.60 -18.05 2.63
C ASP A 27 11.58 -17.49 3.67
N LYS A 28 11.57 -16.20 3.92
CA LYS A 28 12.53 -15.57 4.83
C LYS A 28 12.10 -15.74 6.29
N VAL A 29 13.07 -15.97 7.16
CA VAL A 29 12.83 -16.09 8.61
C VAL A 29 12.50 -14.74 9.22
N GLU A 30 13.23 -13.71 8.81
CA GLU A 30 13.00 -12.34 9.23
C GLU A 30 12.38 -11.54 8.08
N VAL A 31 11.30 -10.84 8.36
CA VAL A 31 10.52 -10.11 7.34
C VAL A 31 10.33 -8.65 7.75
N PRO A 32 10.12 -7.76 6.76
CA PRO A 32 9.85 -6.36 7.06
C PRO A 32 8.55 -6.18 7.85
N PHE A 33 8.51 -5.13 8.65
CA PHE A 33 7.32 -4.73 9.39
C PHE A 33 6.10 -4.56 8.47
N ALA A 34 6.33 -4.15 7.23
CA ALA A 34 5.28 -3.96 6.23
C ALA A 34 4.38 -5.19 6.03
N LEU A 35 4.88 -6.39 6.31
CA LEU A 35 4.13 -7.64 6.14
C LEU A 35 3.29 -8.04 7.35
N SER A 36 3.42 -7.32 8.46
CA SER A 36 2.60 -7.56 9.66
C SER A 36 1.21 -6.95 9.51
N GLN A 37 0.28 -7.35 10.39
CA GLN A 37 -1.05 -6.73 10.42
C GLN A 37 -0.97 -5.21 10.51
N MET A 38 -0.11 -4.74 11.42
CA MET A 38 0.05 -3.30 11.64
C MET A 38 0.65 -2.61 10.42
N GLY A 39 1.64 -3.24 9.78
CA GLY A 39 2.26 -2.70 8.57
C GLY A 39 1.26 -2.60 7.42
N ILE A 40 0.42 -3.61 7.25
CA ILE A 40 -0.64 -3.59 6.25
C ILE A 40 -1.66 -2.48 6.56
N ALA A 41 -2.11 -2.41 7.81
CA ALA A 41 -3.06 -1.38 8.24
C ALA A 41 -2.54 0.02 7.93
N ASN A 42 -1.26 0.25 8.24
CA ASN A 42 -0.60 1.52 7.99
C ASN A 42 -0.52 1.82 6.49
N ALA A 43 -0.10 0.83 5.70
CA ALA A 43 0.09 1.03 4.25
C ALA A 43 -1.22 1.40 3.53
N VAL A 44 -2.34 0.83 3.95
CA VAL A 44 -3.62 1.06 3.28
C VAL A 44 -4.59 1.93 4.08
N SER A 45 -4.11 2.52 5.17
CA SER A 45 -4.84 3.51 5.98
C SER A 45 -6.16 2.99 6.55
N ILE A 46 -6.11 1.80 7.16
CA ILE A 46 -7.25 1.23 7.88
C ILE A 46 -6.85 0.93 9.32
N ALA A 47 -7.84 0.73 10.19
CA ALA A 47 -7.57 0.28 11.54
C ALA A 47 -7.02 -1.14 11.53
N ARG A 48 -6.04 -1.43 12.39
CA ARG A 48 -5.45 -2.77 12.50
C ARG A 48 -6.51 -3.85 12.68
N SER A 49 -7.53 -3.58 13.48
CA SER A 49 -8.62 -4.53 13.75
C SER A 49 -9.43 -4.90 12.51
N ASN A 50 -9.35 -4.09 11.45
CA ASN A 50 -10.05 -4.36 10.20
C ASN A 50 -9.23 -5.22 9.22
N VAL A 51 -7.94 -5.44 9.48
CA VAL A 51 -7.08 -6.22 8.59
C VAL A 51 -7.56 -7.66 8.45
N PRO A 52 -7.88 -8.40 9.54
CA PRO A 52 -8.36 -9.78 9.38
C PRO A 52 -9.56 -9.92 8.47
N ARG A 53 -10.52 -9.00 8.57
CA ARG A 53 -11.70 -9.00 7.71
C ARG A 53 -11.32 -8.71 6.25
N ALA A 54 -10.45 -7.72 6.04
CA ALA A 54 -10.06 -7.32 4.69
C ALA A 54 -9.32 -8.43 3.94
N ILE A 55 -8.53 -9.25 4.65
CA ILE A 55 -7.73 -10.29 4.02
C ILE A 55 -8.39 -11.67 4.00
N SER A 56 -9.52 -11.87 4.71
CA SER A 56 -10.15 -13.19 4.82
C SER A 56 -10.51 -13.78 3.45
N GLY A 57 -11.10 -12.98 2.58
CA GLY A 57 -11.43 -13.43 1.22
C GLY A 57 -10.20 -13.78 0.39
N MET A 58 -9.11 -13.07 0.59
CA MET A 58 -7.85 -13.35 -0.09
C MET A 58 -7.27 -14.69 0.36
N LYS A 59 -7.34 -14.99 1.64
CA LYS A 59 -6.90 -16.28 2.20
C LYS A 59 -7.75 -17.41 1.67
N GLU A 60 -9.07 -17.28 1.69
CA GLU A 60 -10.00 -18.29 1.20
C GLU A 60 -9.80 -18.57 -0.28
N ALA A 61 -9.49 -17.55 -1.07
CA ALA A 61 -9.26 -17.69 -2.50
C ALA A 61 -7.87 -18.26 -2.82
N GLY A 62 -7.02 -18.46 -1.83
CA GLY A 62 -5.66 -18.97 -2.06
C GLY A 62 -4.68 -17.93 -2.57
N HIS A 63 -5.01 -16.65 -2.44
CA HIS A 63 -4.15 -15.55 -2.90
C HIS A 63 -3.12 -15.11 -1.85
N LEU A 64 -3.32 -15.50 -0.61
CA LEU A 64 -2.52 -15.02 0.51
C LEU A 64 -2.35 -16.15 1.54
N VAL A 65 -1.14 -16.23 2.11
CA VAL A 65 -0.85 -17.13 3.23
C VAL A 65 -0.41 -16.33 4.44
N GLU A 66 -0.74 -16.86 5.61
CA GLU A 66 -0.38 -16.29 6.90
C GLU A 66 0.57 -17.24 7.62
N ARG A 67 1.62 -16.71 8.21
CA ARG A 67 2.49 -17.49 9.09
C ARG A 67 3.12 -16.61 10.15
N GLN A 68 3.59 -17.24 11.22
CA GLN A 68 4.38 -16.57 12.24
C GLN A 68 5.78 -16.29 11.68
N ALA A 69 6.29 -15.11 11.91
CA ALA A 69 7.63 -14.72 11.46
C ALA A 69 8.26 -13.72 12.41
N HIS A 70 9.58 -13.66 12.37
CA HIS A 70 10.31 -12.58 13.04
C HIS A 70 10.17 -11.32 12.21
N VAL A 71 9.55 -10.32 12.79
CA VAL A 71 9.37 -9.02 12.13
C VAL A 71 10.46 -8.09 12.58
N THR A 72 11.14 -7.45 11.65
CA THR A 72 12.24 -6.52 11.93
C THR A 72 11.78 -5.43 12.93
N GLY A 73 12.55 -5.25 14.00
CA GLY A 73 12.25 -4.27 15.03
C GLY A 73 11.25 -4.71 16.08
N VAL A 74 10.75 -5.96 16.00
CA VAL A 74 9.78 -6.50 16.96
C VAL A 74 10.40 -7.73 17.66
N SER A 75 10.34 -7.76 18.99
CA SER A 75 11.02 -8.79 19.78
C SER A 75 10.38 -10.17 19.72
N ARG A 76 9.08 -10.24 19.45
CA ARG A 76 8.32 -11.50 19.40
C ARG A 76 7.87 -11.78 17.98
N LYS A 77 7.71 -13.07 17.66
CA LYS A 77 7.11 -13.46 16.39
C LYS A 77 5.71 -12.87 16.27
N ARG A 78 5.37 -12.47 15.06
CA ARG A 78 4.06 -11.91 14.72
C ARG A 78 3.53 -12.60 13.48
N LYS A 79 2.23 -12.55 13.30
CA LYS A 79 1.60 -12.97 12.05
C LYS A 79 2.10 -12.07 10.93
N ALA A 80 2.57 -12.68 9.86
CA ALA A 80 2.98 -12.00 8.65
C ALA A 80 2.22 -12.61 7.48
N TYR A 81 2.03 -11.82 6.43
CA TYR A 81 1.16 -12.15 5.31
C TYR A 81 1.94 -12.05 4.01
N PHE A 82 1.76 -13.05 3.16
CA PHE A 82 2.51 -13.18 1.92
C PHE A 82 1.57 -13.54 0.79
N LEU A 83 1.76 -12.91 -0.37
CA LEU A 83 1.02 -13.33 -1.56
C LEU A 83 1.54 -14.68 -2.02
N THR A 84 0.62 -15.54 -2.45
CA THR A 84 0.97 -16.74 -3.21
C THR A 84 1.28 -16.33 -4.65
N ASP A 85 1.76 -17.28 -5.48
CA ASP A 85 1.95 -17.01 -6.90
C ASP A 85 0.66 -16.55 -7.56
N GLU A 86 -0.47 -17.15 -7.17
CA GLU A 86 -1.78 -16.74 -7.67
C GLU A 86 -2.13 -15.32 -7.20
N GLY A 87 -1.83 -15.00 -5.95
CA GLY A 87 -2.03 -13.65 -5.41
C GLY A 87 -1.17 -12.60 -6.12
N ALA A 88 0.07 -12.94 -6.44
CA ALA A 88 0.96 -12.06 -7.19
C ALA A 88 0.40 -11.76 -8.59
N LYS A 89 -0.19 -12.75 -9.26
CA LYS A 89 -0.85 -12.54 -10.55
C LYS A 89 -2.04 -11.59 -10.42
N VAL A 90 -2.82 -11.75 -9.38
CA VAL A 90 -3.95 -10.83 -9.13
C VAL A 90 -3.46 -9.41 -8.91
N ALA A 91 -2.38 -9.24 -8.15
CA ALA A 91 -1.78 -7.92 -7.94
C ALA A 91 -1.32 -7.29 -9.26
N ASP A 92 -0.70 -8.07 -10.15
CA ASP A 92 -0.28 -7.60 -11.46
C ASP A 92 -1.47 -7.19 -12.33
N GLU A 93 -2.55 -7.94 -12.29
CA GLU A 93 -3.79 -7.61 -13.01
C GLU A 93 -4.39 -6.31 -12.50
N ILE A 94 -4.43 -6.13 -11.17
CA ILE A 94 -4.92 -4.90 -10.55
C ILE A 94 -4.07 -3.71 -11.02
N TRP A 95 -2.76 -3.83 -10.95
CA TRP A 95 -1.87 -2.75 -11.36
C TRP A 95 -2.01 -2.43 -12.85
N SER A 96 -2.09 -3.46 -13.70
CA SER A 96 -2.29 -3.25 -15.15
C SER A 96 -3.58 -2.47 -15.43
N ARG A 97 -4.63 -2.74 -14.66
CA ARG A 97 -5.91 -2.06 -14.83
C ARG A 97 -5.87 -0.61 -14.35
N ILE A 98 -5.34 -0.38 -13.14
CA ILE A 98 -5.40 0.97 -12.55
C ILE A 98 -4.30 1.90 -13.03
N SER A 99 -3.16 1.37 -13.49
CA SER A 99 -2.01 2.20 -13.92
C SER A 99 -2.36 3.12 -15.09
N GLU A 100 -3.29 2.68 -15.94
CA GLU A 100 -3.75 3.43 -17.10
C GLU A 100 -4.94 4.35 -16.79
N ASN A 101 -5.48 4.30 -15.58
CA ASN A 101 -6.60 5.14 -15.21
C ASN A 101 -6.18 6.61 -15.17
N LYS A 102 -7.06 7.47 -15.68
CA LYS A 102 -6.83 8.92 -15.62
C LYS A 102 -7.06 9.41 -14.21
N VAL A 103 -6.13 10.21 -13.72
CA VAL A 103 -6.19 10.84 -12.41
C VAL A 103 -5.89 12.32 -12.57
N ARG A 104 -6.35 13.11 -11.62
CA ARG A 104 -5.97 14.51 -11.51
C ARG A 104 -4.89 14.62 -10.44
N VAL A 105 -3.77 15.24 -10.80
CA VAL A 105 -2.66 15.41 -9.86
C VAL A 105 -2.52 16.90 -9.54
N ILE A 106 -2.46 17.21 -8.26
CA ILE A 106 -2.07 18.53 -7.77
C ILE A 106 -0.64 18.37 -7.28
N HIS A 107 0.30 18.98 -8.00
CA HIS A 107 1.72 18.85 -7.69
C HIS A 107 2.11 19.64 -6.44
N SER A 108 3.31 19.38 -5.94
CA SER A 108 3.83 20.04 -4.74
C SER A 108 3.91 21.56 -4.88
N ASP A 109 4.07 22.07 -6.09
CA ASP A 109 4.09 23.52 -6.39
C ASP A 109 2.71 24.12 -6.65
N GLY A 110 1.63 23.34 -6.52
CA GLY A 110 0.26 23.76 -6.70
C GLY A 110 -0.29 23.62 -8.11
N ARG A 111 0.53 23.28 -9.11
CA ARG A 111 0.04 23.02 -10.46
C ARG A 111 -0.82 21.76 -10.48
N SER A 112 -1.87 21.77 -11.29
CA SER A 112 -2.71 20.58 -11.47
C SER A 112 -2.75 20.17 -12.94
N GLU A 113 -2.78 18.86 -13.16
CA GLU A 113 -2.89 18.31 -14.50
C GLU A 113 -3.56 16.94 -14.48
N SER A 114 -4.08 16.51 -15.61
CA SER A 114 -4.60 15.17 -15.80
C SER A 114 -3.51 14.29 -16.38
N SER A 115 -3.35 13.09 -15.81
CA SER A 115 -2.39 12.12 -16.29
C SER A 115 -2.92 10.72 -15.98
N THR A 116 -2.18 9.67 -16.37
CA THR A 116 -2.45 8.33 -15.88
C THR A 116 -1.80 8.17 -14.52
N LEU A 117 -2.22 7.16 -13.75
CA LEU A 117 -1.63 6.90 -12.44
C LEU A 117 -0.13 6.62 -12.54
N VAL A 118 0.30 5.85 -13.55
CA VAL A 118 1.72 5.54 -13.73
C VAL A 118 2.52 6.82 -14.05
N GLN A 119 1.97 7.71 -14.86
CA GLN A 119 2.62 8.99 -15.15
C GLN A 119 2.70 9.88 -13.92
N ALA A 120 1.65 9.88 -13.10
CA ALA A 120 1.63 10.65 -11.86
C ALA A 120 2.75 10.25 -10.92
N ILE A 121 3.02 8.96 -10.82
CA ILE A 121 4.11 8.44 -10.00
C ILE A 121 5.46 8.93 -10.53
N GLU A 122 5.69 8.82 -11.84
CA GLU A 122 6.92 9.27 -12.47
C GLU A 122 7.15 10.77 -12.33
N LEU A 123 6.10 11.55 -12.48
CA LEU A 123 6.17 13.01 -12.46
C LEU A 123 6.24 13.60 -11.05
N SER A 124 5.90 12.83 -10.03
CA SER A 124 5.85 13.35 -8.65
C SER A 124 7.22 13.68 -8.09
N GLU A 125 8.26 12.99 -8.52
CA GLU A 125 9.62 13.08 -8.00
C GLU A 125 9.70 12.83 -6.48
N LEU A 126 8.65 12.23 -5.90
CA LEU A 126 8.58 11.90 -4.49
C LEU A 126 8.90 10.41 -4.30
N PRO A 127 9.50 10.03 -3.15
CA PRO A 127 9.85 8.63 -2.88
C PRO A 127 8.62 7.82 -2.47
N LEU A 128 7.66 7.69 -3.38
CA LEU A 128 6.38 7.02 -3.16
C LEU A 128 6.31 5.73 -3.97
N ARG A 129 5.91 4.64 -3.30
CA ARG A 129 5.52 3.42 -3.98
C ARG A 129 4.11 3.59 -4.57
N HIS A 130 3.68 2.63 -5.39
CA HIS A 130 2.33 2.65 -5.96
C HIS A 130 1.26 2.79 -4.89
N VAL A 131 1.33 1.99 -3.83
CA VAL A 131 0.35 2.01 -2.76
C VAL A 131 0.40 3.32 -1.97
N ASP A 132 1.59 3.90 -1.80
CA ASP A 132 1.75 5.17 -1.09
C ASP A 132 1.11 6.32 -1.87
N MET A 133 1.25 6.32 -3.19
CA MET A 133 0.58 7.31 -4.05
C MET A 133 -0.93 7.27 -3.87
N LEU A 134 -1.48 6.06 -3.74
CA LEU A 134 -2.92 5.88 -3.55
C LEU A 134 -3.41 6.42 -2.20
N ARG A 135 -2.52 6.57 -1.22
CA ARG A 135 -2.85 7.19 0.07
C ARG A 135 -3.30 8.64 -0.09
N TYR A 136 -2.72 9.34 -1.07
CA TYR A 136 -3.02 10.74 -1.33
C TYR A 136 -4.14 10.95 -2.33
N MET A 137 -4.77 9.85 -2.79
CA MET A 137 -5.89 9.91 -3.72
C MET A 137 -7.22 9.99 -2.94
N ASP A 138 -8.07 10.91 -3.33
CA ASP A 138 -9.43 11.00 -2.79
C ASP A 138 -10.39 10.10 -3.60
N ASP A 139 -11.66 10.06 -3.19
CA ASP A 139 -12.66 9.22 -3.82
C ASP A 139 -12.99 9.64 -5.26
N SER A 140 -12.66 10.87 -5.64
CA SER A 140 -12.89 11.37 -7.00
C SER A 140 -11.76 11.04 -7.97
N GLY A 141 -10.66 10.45 -7.49
CA GLY A 141 -9.49 10.16 -8.29
C GLY A 141 -8.50 11.32 -8.38
N THR A 142 -8.58 12.27 -7.46
CA THR A 142 -7.62 13.37 -7.37
C THR A 142 -6.51 13.00 -6.38
N ILE A 143 -5.27 13.13 -6.82
CA ILE A 143 -4.09 12.91 -5.99
C ILE A 143 -3.53 14.27 -5.62
N ASP A 144 -3.61 14.63 -4.35
CA ASP A 144 -3.16 15.95 -3.87
C ASP A 144 -1.78 15.81 -3.21
N LEU A 145 -0.77 16.28 -3.92
CA LEU A 145 0.63 16.28 -3.46
C LEU A 145 1.09 17.67 -3.04
N SER A 146 0.16 18.65 -3.00
CA SER A 146 0.50 20.03 -2.66
C SER A 146 1.11 20.11 -1.26
N GLY A 147 2.19 20.86 -1.15
CA GLY A 147 2.90 21.05 0.12
C GLY A 147 3.77 19.85 0.56
N LEU A 148 3.79 18.76 -0.22
CA LEU A 148 4.66 17.63 0.10
C LEU A 148 6.06 17.84 -0.46
N SER A 149 7.06 17.40 0.31
CA SER A 149 8.45 17.34 -0.11
C SER A 149 8.97 15.94 0.14
N PRO A 150 10.09 15.53 -0.49
CA PRO A 150 10.67 14.21 -0.22
C PRO A 150 10.93 13.99 1.28
N GLU A 151 11.38 15.01 1.99
CA GLU A 151 11.67 14.92 3.42
C GLU A 151 10.41 14.73 4.25
N LEU A 152 9.31 15.43 3.89
CA LEU A 152 8.05 15.29 4.59
C LEU A 152 7.45 13.90 4.39
N VAL A 153 7.52 13.37 3.17
CA VAL A 153 7.02 12.04 2.85
C VAL A 153 7.78 10.98 3.67
N GLU A 154 9.11 11.05 3.66
CA GLU A 154 9.94 10.12 4.44
C GLU A 154 9.64 10.21 5.92
N ARG A 155 9.49 11.42 6.45
CA ARG A 155 9.17 11.64 7.85
C ARG A 155 7.82 11.02 8.22
N ASP A 156 6.80 11.24 7.40
CA ASP A 156 5.46 10.73 7.68
C ASP A 156 5.44 9.20 7.67
N LEU A 157 6.08 8.58 6.70
CA LEU A 157 6.19 7.13 6.62
C LEU A 157 6.95 6.56 7.83
N SER A 158 8.06 7.20 8.21
CA SER A 158 8.86 6.78 9.36
C SER A 158 8.12 6.92 10.68
N LYS A 159 7.42 8.02 10.88
CA LYS A 159 6.64 8.26 12.10
C LYS A 159 5.59 7.20 12.33
N HIS A 160 4.89 6.80 11.30
CA HIS A 160 3.89 5.75 11.42
C HIS A 160 4.50 4.43 11.85
N ILE A 161 5.64 4.08 11.29
CA ILE A 161 6.34 2.85 11.63
C ILE A 161 6.82 2.89 13.08
N GLU A 162 7.49 3.96 13.50
CA GLU A 162 8.01 4.11 14.86
C GLU A 162 6.90 4.08 15.91
N LYS A 163 5.83 4.82 15.68
CA LYS A 163 4.70 4.88 16.61
C LYS A 163 4.07 3.52 16.80
N GLN A 164 3.97 2.74 15.74
CA GLN A 164 3.36 1.43 15.79
C GLN A 164 4.29 0.38 16.39
N LEU A 165 5.60 0.48 16.16
CA LEU A 165 6.56 -0.39 16.82
C LEU A 165 6.52 -0.21 18.33
N VAL A 166 6.45 1.02 18.83
CA VAL A 166 6.29 1.29 20.26
C VAL A 166 5.03 0.63 20.81
N SER A 167 3.94 0.70 20.09
CA SER A 167 2.68 0.04 20.47
C SER A 167 2.81 -1.48 20.55
N TYR A 168 3.61 -2.09 19.68
CA TYR A 168 3.87 -3.53 19.71
C TYR A 168 4.75 -3.96 20.88
N LEU A 169 5.65 -3.10 21.31
CA LEU A 169 6.61 -3.42 22.39
C LEU A 169 5.99 -3.26 23.78
N ASN A 170 4.92 -2.53 23.91
CA ASN A 170 4.17 -2.35 25.13
C ASN A 170 2.97 -3.30 25.15
#